data_a7aad0e62daec197954fd8593f58ef80
#
_entry.id   a7aad0e62daec197954fd8593f58ef80
#
_cell.length_a   1.000
_cell.length_b   1.000
_cell.length_c   1.000
_cell.angle_alpha   90.00
_cell.angle_beta   90.00
_cell.angle_gamma   90.00
#
_symmetry.space_group_name_H-M   'P 1'
#
loop_
_entity.id
_entity.type
_entity.pdbx_description
1 polymer ?
#
loop_
_entity_poly.entity_id
_entity_poly.type
_entity_poly.pdbx_seq_one_letter_code
_entity_poly.pdbx_strand_id
1 'polypeptide(L)'
;MDNYLGSVVEMALYWTPEGFLPCDGRNLTVKNNEALYSLLGTNYGGDGVNNFALPDLRPVDANGVKRDWKPNEIRKMIVVQGMYPMRP
;
A
#
# COMPACT_ATOMS: atom_id res chain seq x y z
N MET A 1 6.13 3.71 -17.69
CA MET A 1 5.07 2.71 -17.56
C MET A 1 3.96 3.27 -16.69
N ASP A 2 2.74 3.20 -17.17
CA ASP A 2 1.59 3.70 -16.42
C ASP A 2 1.14 2.65 -15.42
N ASN A 3 1.02 3.05 -14.16
CA ASN A 3 0.54 2.16 -13.11
C ASN A 3 -0.87 2.56 -12.70
N TYR A 4 -1.72 1.57 -12.52
CA TYR A 4 -3.05 1.81 -11.99
C TYR A 4 -3.00 2.03 -10.48
N LEU A 5 -3.79 2.99 -10.04
CA LEU A 5 -3.98 3.27 -8.62
C LEU A 5 -4.41 1.99 -7.88
N GLY A 6 -3.78 1.71 -6.76
CA GLY A 6 -4.08 0.51 -5.97
C GLY A 6 -3.34 -0.74 -6.39
N SER A 7 -2.54 -0.69 -7.47
CA SER A 7 -1.72 -1.83 -7.87
C SER A 7 -0.59 -2.05 -6.88
N VAL A 8 -0.29 -3.30 -6.59
CA VAL A 8 0.86 -3.68 -5.75
C VAL A 8 1.97 -4.15 -6.67
N VAL A 9 3.16 -3.57 -6.49
CA VAL A 9 4.34 -3.90 -7.28
C VAL A 9 5.49 -4.25 -6.35
N GLU A 10 6.41 -5.07 -6.85
CA GLU A 10 7.60 -5.43 -6.10
C GLU A 10 8.77 -4.58 -6.58
N MET A 11 9.56 -4.06 -5.64
CA MET A 11 10.70 -3.20 -5.95
C MET A 11 11.92 -3.59 -5.13
N ALA A 12 13.07 -3.55 -5.79
CA ALA A 12 14.35 -3.81 -5.12
C ALA A 12 14.96 -2.53 -4.55
N LEU A 13 14.25 -1.41 -4.61
CA LEU A 13 14.74 -0.12 -4.12
C LEU A 13 14.71 -0.07 -2.59
N TYR A 14 15.69 0.58 -1.99
CA TYR A 14 15.72 0.78 -0.54
C TYR A 14 14.99 2.05 -0.09
N TRP A 15 14.50 2.85 -1.03
CA TRP A 15 13.68 4.04 -0.75
C TRP A 15 12.35 3.89 -1.43
N THR A 16 11.36 4.70 -0.96
CA THR A 16 10.01 4.70 -1.55
C THR A 16 9.96 5.80 -2.62
N PRO A 17 9.79 5.42 -3.90
CA PRO A 17 9.68 6.43 -4.95
C PRO A 17 8.35 7.18 -4.86
N GLU A 18 8.33 8.38 -5.43
CA GLU A 18 7.13 9.21 -5.47
C GLU A 18 5.98 8.47 -6.17
N GLY A 19 4.78 8.58 -5.63
CA GLY A 19 3.60 7.91 -6.14
C GLY A 19 3.38 6.51 -5.59
N PHE A 20 4.26 6.05 -4.69
CA PHE A 20 4.17 4.74 -4.06
C PHE A 20 4.25 4.88 -2.54
N LEU A 21 3.71 3.89 -1.85
CA LEU A 21 3.91 3.72 -0.41
C LEU A 21 4.16 2.25 -0.13
N PRO A 22 4.93 1.93 0.91
CA PRO A 22 5.16 0.53 1.26
C PRO A 22 3.87 -0.10 1.81
N CYS A 23 3.68 -1.39 1.50
CA CYS A 23 2.55 -2.15 2.01
C CYS A 23 2.87 -2.64 3.42
N ASP A 24 2.89 -1.72 4.38
CA ASP A 24 3.27 -1.99 5.77
C ASP A 24 2.11 -1.81 6.76
N GLY A 25 0.88 -1.72 6.25
CA GLY A 25 -0.29 -1.65 7.11
C GLY A 25 -0.58 -0.27 7.68
N ARG A 26 0.11 0.78 7.18
CA ARG A 26 -0.10 2.14 7.68
C ARG A 26 -1.49 2.66 7.38
N ASN A 27 -1.96 3.60 8.20
CA ASN A 27 -3.23 4.28 7.97
C ASN A 27 -3.02 5.53 7.12
N LEU A 28 -3.95 5.76 6.20
CA LEU A 28 -4.02 6.98 5.41
C LEU A 28 -5.33 7.69 5.70
N THR A 29 -5.34 9.03 5.52
CA THR A 29 -6.57 9.79 5.67
C THR A 29 -7.44 9.61 4.44
N VAL A 30 -8.73 9.39 4.65
CA VAL A 30 -9.71 9.28 3.54
C VAL A 30 -9.75 10.57 2.74
N LYS A 31 -9.78 11.71 3.44
CA LYS A 31 -9.94 13.03 2.83
C LYS A 31 -8.90 13.32 1.74
N ASN A 32 -7.66 12.93 1.96
CA ASN A 32 -6.58 13.22 1.02
C ASN A 32 -6.32 12.07 0.04
N ASN A 33 -7.05 10.97 0.17
CA ASN A 33 -6.83 9.74 -0.62
C ASN A 33 -8.15 9.13 -1.05
N GLU A 34 -9.12 9.94 -1.44
CA GLU A 34 -10.48 9.48 -1.71
C GLU A 34 -10.54 8.45 -2.83
N ALA A 35 -9.77 8.66 -3.90
CA ALA A 35 -9.74 7.74 -5.02
C ALA A 35 -9.21 6.37 -4.61
N LEU A 36 -8.12 6.34 -3.84
CA LEU A 36 -7.56 5.09 -3.36
C LEU A 36 -8.51 4.41 -2.38
N TYR A 37 -9.13 5.19 -1.49
CA TYR A 37 -10.12 4.65 -0.55
C TYR A 37 -11.30 4.02 -1.28
N SER A 38 -11.75 4.61 -2.41
CA SER A 38 -12.85 4.04 -3.18
C SER A 38 -12.52 2.64 -3.73
N LEU A 39 -11.24 2.34 -3.90
CA LEU A 39 -10.80 1.05 -4.41
C LEU A 39 -10.53 0.04 -3.27
N LEU A 40 -9.93 0.49 -2.19
CA LEU A 40 -9.51 -0.40 -1.10
C LEU A 40 -10.57 -0.52 0.01
N GLY A 41 -11.32 0.54 0.27
CA GLY A 41 -12.25 0.55 1.40
C GLY A 41 -11.52 0.31 2.71
N THR A 42 -12.17 -0.38 3.63
CA THR A 42 -11.59 -0.76 4.93
C THR A 42 -11.19 -2.22 4.97
N ASN A 43 -10.94 -2.84 3.80
CA ASN A 43 -10.59 -4.26 3.72
C ASN A 43 -9.35 -4.61 4.53
N TYR A 44 -8.46 -3.65 4.74
CA TYR A 44 -7.19 -3.86 5.45
C TYR A 44 -7.14 -3.14 6.79
N GLY A 45 -8.22 -2.44 7.16
CA GLY A 45 -8.34 -1.76 8.45
C GLY A 45 -8.80 -0.31 8.31
N GLY A 46 -8.88 0.37 9.45
CA GLY A 46 -9.34 1.74 9.53
C GLY A 46 -10.82 1.83 9.85
N ASP A 47 -11.28 3.07 10.17
CA ASP A 47 -12.68 3.31 10.54
C ASP A 47 -13.59 3.61 9.33
N GLY A 48 -13.01 3.92 8.17
CA GLY A 48 -13.79 4.21 6.97
C GLY A 48 -14.42 5.59 6.95
N VAL A 49 -14.18 6.39 7.97
CA VAL A 49 -14.69 7.77 8.07
C VAL A 49 -13.53 8.74 7.93
N ASN A 50 -12.53 8.60 8.79
CA ASN A 50 -11.34 9.46 8.81
C ASN A 50 -10.12 8.78 8.20
N ASN A 51 -10.02 7.47 8.30
CA ASN A 51 -8.85 6.74 7.86
C ASN A 51 -9.20 5.36 7.31
N PHE A 52 -8.24 4.81 6.59
CA PHE A 52 -8.26 3.44 6.10
C PHE A 52 -6.82 2.93 6.06
N ALA A 53 -6.62 1.63 6.16
CA ALA A 53 -5.30 1.04 6.20
C ALA A 53 -4.90 0.47 4.85
N LEU A 54 -3.61 0.55 4.54
CA LEU A 54 -2.99 -0.17 3.44
C LEU A 54 -2.81 -1.64 3.82
N PRO A 55 -2.72 -2.53 2.83
CA PRO A 55 -2.39 -3.93 3.13
C PRO A 55 -1.02 -4.03 3.79
N ASP A 56 -0.86 -4.99 4.69
CA ASP A 56 0.42 -5.27 5.34
C ASP A 56 0.99 -6.54 4.73
N LEU A 57 1.89 -6.36 3.79
CA LEU A 57 2.53 -7.44 3.05
C LEU A 57 3.99 -7.64 3.46
N ARG A 58 4.34 -7.13 4.66
CA ARG A 58 5.68 -7.32 5.21
C ARG A 58 5.93 -8.80 5.52
N PRO A 59 7.20 -9.22 5.48
CA PRO A 59 7.53 -10.59 5.87
C PRO A 59 7.26 -10.83 7.36
N VAL A 60 7.10 -12.08 7.72
CA VAL A 60 6.95 -12.47 9.12
C VAL A 60 8.24 -13.14 9.61
N ASP A 61 8.53 -12.98 10.90
CA ASP A 61 9.68 -13.64 11.51
C ASP A 61 9.34 -15.08 11.92
N ALA A 62 10.28 -15.75 12.59
CA ALA A 62 10.11 -17.14 13.01
C ALA A 62 8.93 -17.32 13.99
N ASN A 63 8.52 -16.25 14.67
CA ASN A 63 7.41 -16.27 15.62
C ASN A 63 6.07 -15.85 14.99
N GLY A 64 6.06 -15.60 13.67
CA GLY A 64 4.87 -15.17 12.96
C GLY A 64 4.55 -13.68 13.11
N VAL A 65 5.49 -12.88 13.60
CA VAL A 65 5.31 -11.44 13.80
C VAL A 65 5.81 -10.69 12.57
N LYS A 66 5.02 -9.72 12.10
CA LYS A 66 5.41 -8.86 10.99
C LYS A 66 6.65 -8.06 11.35
N ARG A 67 7.56 -7.92 10.39
CA ARG A 67 8.76 -7.12 10.54
C ARG A 67 8.99 -6.29 9.28
N ASP A 68 9.79 -5.24 9.40
CA ASP A 68 10.15 -4.43 8.24
C ASP A 68 11.07 -5.21 7.31
N TRP A 69 11.06 -4.81 6.03
CA TRP A 69 11.98 -5.39 5.04
C TRP A 69 13.41 -5.01 5.38
N LYS A 70 14.30 -5.99 5.22
CA LYS A 70 15.74 -5.75 5.30
C LYS A 70 16.20 -5.03 4.02
N PRO A 71 17.34 -4.31 4.08
CA PRO A 71 17.84 -3.58 2.91
C PRO A 71 18.03 -4.42 1.64
N ASN A 72 18.29 -5.71 1.78
CA ASN A 72 18.53 -6.62 0.67
C ASN A 72 17.27 -7.38 0.23
N GLU A 73 16.12 -7.08 0.81
CA GLU A 73 14.87 -7.74 0.47
C GLU A 73 14.06 -6.92 -0.52
N ILE A 74 13.34 -7.62 -1.39
CA ILE A 74 12.41 -6.98 -2.33
C ILE A 74 11.17 -6.55 -1.55
N ARG A 75 10.78 -5.29 -1.74
CA ARG A 75 9.67 -4.67 -1.03
C ARG A 75 8.42 -4.66 -1.87
N LYS A 76 7.28 -4.81 -1.22
CA LYS A 76 5.99 -4.64 -1.88
C LYS A 76 5.50 -3.23 -1.64
N MET A 77 5.18 -2.53 -2.73
CA MET A 77 4.73 -1.14 -2.72
C MET A 77 3.36 -1.07 -3.37
N ILE A 78 2.56 -0.10 -2.95
CA ILE A 78 1.26 0.14 -3.55
C ILE A 78 1.27 1.50 -4.25
N VAL A 79 0.63 1.57 -5.41
CA VAL A 79 0.51 2.81 -6.18
C VAL A 79 -0.54 3.69 -5.51
N VAL A 80 -0.14 4.87 -5.04
CA VAL A 80 -1.04 5.84 -4.39
C VAL A 80 -1.31 7.06 -5.27
N GLN A 81 -0.58 7.20 -6.37
CA GLN A 81 -0.80 8.20 -7.41
C GLN A 81 -0.68 7.49 -8.76
N GLY A 82 -1.78 7.37 -9.46
CA GLY A 82 -1.81 6.66 -10.72
C GLY A 82 -3.18 6.76 -11.38
N MET A 83 -3.33 6.03 -12.49
CA MET A 83 -4.58 6.01 -13.24
C MET A 83 -5.64 5.23 -12.47
N TYR A 84 -6.85 5.78 -12.43
CA TYR A 84 -7.97 5.06 -11.80
C TYR A 84 -8.37 3.89 -12.70
N PRO A 85 -8.40 2.66 -12.16
CA PRO A 85 -8.77 1.50 -12.97
C PRO A 85 -10.25 1.53 -13.34
N MET A 86 -10.54 1.20 -14.59
CA MET A 86 -11.91 1.11 -15.08
C MET A 86 -12.43 -0.30 -14.84
N ARG A 87 -13.67 -0.40 -14.39
CA ARG A 87 -14.34 -1.71 -14.29
C ARG A 87 -14.76 -2.17 -15.67
N PRO A 88 -14.58 -3.47 -15.96
CA PRO A 88 -15.05 -4.03 -17.23
C PRO A 88 -16.58 -4.03 -17.33
#